data_1717cd4a34bf6c3259beafc8c5ace382
#
_entry.id   1717cd4a34bf6c3259beafc8c5ace382
#
_cell.length_a   1.000
_cell.length_b   1.000
_cell.length_c   1.000
_cell.angle_alpha   90.00
_cell.angle_beta   90.00
_cell.angle_gamma   90.00
#
_symmetry.space_group_name_H-M   'P 1'
#
loop_
_entity.id
_entity.type
_entity.pdbx_description
1 polymer ?
#
loop_
_entity_poly.entity_id
_entity_poly.type
_entity_poly.pdbx_seq_one_letter_code
_entity_poly.pdbx_strand_id
1 'polypeptide(L)'
;MISETFNCKFCGKKMKAKGNLEVIFYFSLLRVDIYFFFHCLKNHYKEIPNKKRFFLSTIKHFLIDLIKVIVFSILFLIRVLLFPLYAFLKYWIYFDD
;
A
#
# COMPACT_ATOMS: atom_id res chain seq x y z
N MET A 1 -14.29 -2.67 -2.91
CA MET A 1 -13.21 -3.18 -2.05
C MET A 1 -12.12 -3.78 -2.90
N ILE A 2 -10.89 -3.33 -2.72
CA ILE A 2 -9.74 -3.84 -3.47
C ILE A 2 -9.08 -4.95 -2.65
N SER A 3 -8.84 -6.10 -3.26
CA SER A 3 -8.16 -7.20 -2.58
C SER A 3 -7.31 -8.01 -3.54
N GLU A 4 -6.14 -8.45 -3.07
CA GLU A 4 -5.24 -9.33 -3.79
C GLU A 4 -4.71 -10.41 -2.85
N THR A 5 -4.52 -11.61 -3.37
CA THR A 5 -3.98 -12.73 -2.63
C THR A 5 -2.56 -13.00 -3.09
N PHE A 6 -1.65 -13.12 -2.13
CA PHE A 6 -0.24 -13.38 -2.39
C PHE A 6 0.15 -14.72 -1.78
N ASN A 7 0.94 -15.49 -2.52
CA ASN A 7 1.39 -16.81 -2.11
C ASN A 7 2.91 -16.83 -1.93
N CYS A 8 3.39 -17.50 -0.89
CA CYS A 8 4.80 -17.77 -0.76
C CYS A 8 5.22 -18.80 -1.83
N LYS A 9 6.28 -18.49 -2.59
CA LYS A 9 6.76 -19.34 -3.67
C LYS A 9 7.33 -20.67 -3.19
N PHE A 10 7.76 -20.73 -1.94
CA PHE A 10 8.45 -21.90 -1.39
C PHE A 10 7.53 -22.83 -0.62
N CYS A 11 6.61 -22.30 0.18
CA CYS A 11 5.73 -23.11 1.02
C CYS A 11 4.25 -22.95 0.72
N GLY A 12 3.88 -22.04 -0.19
CA GLY A 12 2.50 -21.84 -0.58
C GLY A 12 1.64 -21.10 0.45
N LYS A 13 2.24 -20.53 1.50
CA LYS A 13 1.49 -19.75 2.48
C LYS A 13 0.83 -18.55 1.81
N LYS A 14 -0.46 -18.35 2.10
CA LYS A 14 -1.26 -17.30 1.48
C LYS A 14 -1.48 -16.14 2.44
N MET A 15 -1.37 -14.93 1.92
CA MET A 15 -1.77 -13.72 2.61
C MET A 15 -2.60 -12.85 1.68
N LYS A 16 -3.58 -12.16 2.24
CA LYS A 16 -4.48 -11.31 1.48
C LYS A 16 -4.29 -9.85 1.90
N ALA A 17 -4.02 -9.00 0.92
CA ALA A 17 -4.03 -7.55 1.10
C ALA A 17 -5.40 -7.03 0.67
N LYS A 18 -6.07 -6.25 1.53
CA LYS A 18 -7.40 -5.72 1.24
C LYS A 18 -7.59 -4.34 1.85
N GLY A 19 -8.43 -3.54 1.21
CA GLY A 19 -8.78 -2.21 1.71
C GLY A 19 -9.93 -1.62 0.92
N ASN A 20 -10.69 -0.75 1.55
CA ASN A 20 -11.82 -0.06 0.90
C ASN A 20 -11.34 1.13 0.06
N LEU A 21 -10.20 1.71 0.41
CA LEU A 21 -9.56 2.81 -0.31
C LEU A 21 -8.18 2.37 -0.79
N GLU A 22 -7.70 3.00 -1.85
CA GLU A 22 -6.37 2.70 -2.40
C GLU A 22 -5.27 2.88 -1.35
N VAL A 23 -5.37 3.92 -0.52
CA VAL A 23 -4.41 4.17 0.56
C VAL A 23 -4.35 2.98 1.52
N ILE A 24 -5.51 2.51 1.97
CA ILE A 24 -5.60 1.37 2.89
C ILE A 24 -5.07 0.10 2.21
N PHE A 25 -5.40 -0.10 0.95
CA PHE A 25 -4.91 -1.25 0.18
C PHE A 25 -3.39 -1.26 0.08
N TYR A 26 -2.77 -0.12 -0.26
CA TYR A 26 -1.31 -0.04 -0.37
C TYR A 26 -0.61 -0.16 0.98
N PHE A 27 -1.21 0.32 2.07
CA PHE A 27 -0.69 0.03 3.43
C PHE A 27 -0.71 -1.47 3.72
N SER A 28 -1.78 -2.14 3.34
CA SER A 28 -1.89 -3.59 3.49
C SER A 28 -0.84 -4.32 2.64
N LEU A 29 -0.57 -3.85 1.42
CA LEU A 29 0.49 -4.37 0.56
C LEU A 29 1.86 -4.24 1.20
N LEU A 30 2.18 -3.08 1.80
CA LEU A 30 3.43 -2.89 2.52
C LEU A 30 3.59 -3.90 3.65
N ARG A 31 2.53 -4.13 4.41
CA ARG A 31 2.53 -5.12 5.48
C ARG A 31 2.79 -6.53 4.96
N VAL A 32 2.17 -6.90 3.85
CA VAL A 32 2.37 -8.21 3.21
C VAL A 32 3.80 -8.34 2.71
N ASP A 33 4.35 -7.31 2.07
CA ASP A 33 5.73 -7.31 1.57
C ASP A 33 6.73 -7.53 2.71
N ILE A 34 6.58 -6.80 3.82
CA ILE A 34 7.42 -6.94 5.00
C ILE A 34 7.29 -8.35 5.58
N TYR A 35 6.07 -8.84 5.70
CA TYR A 35 5.80 -10.17 6.25
C TYR A 35 6.49 -11.26 5.42
N PHE A 36 6.33 -11.24 4.09
CA PHE A 36 6.94 -12.24 3.22
C PHE A 36 8.46 -12.15 3.20
N PHE A 37 9.00 -10.94 3.28
CA PHE A 37 10.45 -10.76 3.36
C PHE A 37 11.01 -11.47 4.60
N PHE A 38 10.45 -11.21 5.77
CA PHE A 38 10.87 -11.87 7.00
C PHE A 38 10.58 -13.36 7.00
N HIS A 39 9.42 -13.76 6.48
CA HIS A 39 9.07 -15.17 6.36
C HIS A 39 10.09 -15.93 5.51
N CYS A 40 10.43 -15.39 4.35
CA CYS A 40 11.42 -16.02 3.47
C CYS A 40 12.82 -16.07 4.11
N LEU A 41 13.24 -14.97 4.76
CA LEU A 41 14.53 -14.93 5.44
C LEU A 41 14.60 -15.95 6.57
N LYS A 42 13.52 -16.06 7.36
CA LYS A 42 13.51 -16.94 8.52
C LYS A 42 13.39 -18.41 8.16
N ASN A 43 12.49 -18.74 7.21
CA ASN A 43 12.13 -20.13 6.94
C ASN A 43 12.73 -20.68 5.65
N HIS A 44 13.07 -19.84 4.69
CA HIS A 44 13.51 -20.26 3.36
C HIS A 44 14.83 -19.64 2.92
N TYR A 45 15.63 -19.19 3.89
CA TYR A 45 16.91 -18.52 3.60
C TYR A 45 17.83 -19.38 2.73
N LYS A 46 17.89 -20.68 3.05
CA LYS A 46 18.74 -21.63 2.32
C LYS A 46 18.23 -21.96 0.92
N GLU A 47 16.94 -21.79 0.68
CA GLU A 47 16.29 -22.09 -0.59
C GLU A 47 16.39 -20.95 -1.60
N ILE A 48 16.76 -19.73 -1.15
CA ILE A 48 16.87 -18.57 -2.02
C ILE A 48 18.12 -18.70 -2.89
N PRO A 49 17.97 -18.82 -4.23
CA PRO A 49 19.12 -19.06 -5.12
C PRO A 49 20.09 -17.89 -5.21
N ASN A 50 19.58 -16.66 -5.23
CA ASN A 50 20.41 -15.45 -5.27
C ASN A 50 19.88 -14.45 -4.23
N LYS A 51 20.54 -14.43 -3.07
CA LYS A 51 20.13 -13.61 -1.94
C LYS A 51 20.22 -12.11 -2.23
N LYS A 52 21.27 -11.68 -2.91
CA LYS A 52 21.45 -10.28 -3.28
C LYS A 52 20.32 -9.78 -4.18
N ARG A 53 19.99 -10.56 -5.21
CA ARG A 53 18.90 -10.24 -6.13
C ARG A 53 17.54 -10.23 -5.41
N PHE A 54 17.33 -11.16 -4.49
CA PHE A 54 16.13 -11.23 -3.68
C PHE A 54 15.98 -9.96 -2.84
N PHE A 55 17.05 -9.54 -2.13
CA PHE A 55 17.03 -8.31 -1.34
C PHE A 55 16.72 -7.10 -2.20
N LEU A 56 17.39 -6.95 -3.34
CA LEU A 56 17.19 -5.81 -4.24
C LEU A 56 15.77 -5.78 -4.77
N SER A 57 15.21 -6.91 -5.17
CA SER A 57 13.84 -7.03 -5.67
C SER A 57 12.83 -6.64 -4.58
N THR A 58 13.01 -7.14 -3.36
CA THR A 58 12.13 -6.82 -2.24
C THR A 58 12.17 -5.35 -1.89
N ILE A 59 13.36 -4.75 -1.82
CA ILE A 59 13.53 -3.33 -1.56
C ILE A 59 12.85 -2.50 -2.66
N LYS A 60 13.02 -2.90 -3.92
CA LYS A 60 12.39 -2.22 -5.05
C LYS A 60 10.87 -2.21 -4.93
N HIS A 61 10.26 -3.38 -4.68
CA HIS A 61 8.81 -3.48 -4.53
C HIS A 61 8.31 -2.69 -3.33
N PHE A 62 9.01 -2.76 -2.21
CA PHE A 62 8.69 -2.02 -1.00
C PHE A 62 8.70 -0.51 -1.26
N LEU A 63 9.74 -0.01 -1.93
CA LEU A 63 9.87 1.42 -2.24
C LEU A 63 8.75 1.88 -3.19
N ILE A 64 8.42 1.09 -4.20
CA ILE A 64 7.33 1.41 -5.13
C ILE A 64 6.00 1.51 -4.37
N ASP A 65 5.69 0.55 -3.51
CA ASP A 65 4.46 0.54 -2.74
C ASP A 65 4.44 1.70 -1.75
N LEU A 66 5.58 2.01 -1.13
CA LEU A 66 5.70 3.14 -0.22
C LEU A 66 5.43 4.47 -0.93
N ILE A 67 6.00 4.66 -2.11
CA ILE A 67 5.76 5.85 -2.93
C ILE A 67 4.27 5.98 -3.27
N LYS A 68 3.63 4.89 -3.65
CA LYS A 68 2.19 4.87 -3.93
C LYS A 68 1.37 5.25 -2.71
N VAL A 69 1.73 4.73 -1.53
CA VAL A 69 1.06 5.08 -0.27
C VAL A 69 1.17 6.58 -0.01
N ILE A 70 2.37 7.14 -0.17
CA ILE A 70 2.61 8.57 0.06
C ILE A 70 1.77 9.41 -0.91
N VAL A 71 1.81 9.09 -2.20
CA VAL A 71 1.08 9.83 -3.24
C VAL A 71 -0.42 9.79 -2.97
N PHE A 72 -0.98 8.61 -2.73
CA PHE A 72 -2.41 8.47 -2.48
C PHE A 72 -2.84 9.11 -1.16
N SER A 73 -1.97 9.09 -0.14
CA SER A 73 -2.25 9.78 1.12
C SER A 73 -2.34 11.29 0.93
N ILE A 74 -1.42 11.87 0.15
CA ILE A 74 -1.43 13.29 -0.18
C ILE A 74 -2.69 13.65 -0.95
N LEU A 75 -3.03 12.86 -1.97
CA LEU A 75 -4.25 13.08 -2.76
C LEU A 75 -5.51 12.98 -1.91
N PHE A 76 -5.55 12.02 -0.98
CA PHE A 76 -6.66 11.86 -0.06
C PHE A 76 -6.80 13.08 0.86
N LEU A 77 -5.69 13.57 1.42
CA LEU A 77 -5.69 14.76 2.28
C LEU A 77 -6.17 16.00 1.52
N ILE A 78 -5.69 16.17 0.29
CA ILE A 78 -6.12 17.29 -0.56
C ILE A 78 -7.63 17.21 -0.80
N ARG A 79 -8.14 16.03 -1.11
CA ARG A 79 -9.57 15.81 -1.35
C ARG A 79 -10.41 16.13 -0.10
N VAL A 80 -9.95 15.67 1.07
CA VAL A 80 -10.65 15.92 2.34
C VAL A 80 -10.62 17.40 2.70
N LEU A 81 -9.49 18.08 2.47
CA LEU A 81 -9.37 19.50 2.78
C LEU A 81 -10.14 20.37 1.79
N LEU A 82 -10.16 20.02 0.52
CA LEU A 82 -10.87 20.77 -0.50
C LEU A 82 -12.39 20.62 -0.39
N PHE A 83 -12.88 19.49 0.07
CA PHE A 83 -14.31 19.25 0.18
C PHE A 83 -15.01 20.25 1.12
N PRO A 84 -14.55 20.45 2.38
CA PRO A 84 -15.14 21.45 3.25
C PRO A 84 -15.01 22.87 2.71
N LEU A 85 -13.86 23.20 2.08
CA LEU A 85 -13.65 24.51 1.48
C LEU A 85 -14.63 24.74 0.32
N TYR A 86 -14.80 23.75 -0.55
CA TYR A 86 -15.76 23.81 -1.64
C TYR A 86 -17.20 23.97 -1.13
N ALA A 87 -17.57 23.19 -0.12
CA ALA A 87 -18.90 23.29 0.50
C ALA A 87 -19.12 24.65 1.15
N PHE A 88 -18.09 25.20 1.82
CA PHE A 88 -18.13 26.50 2.44
C PHE A 88 -18.33 27.62 1.40
N LEU A 89 -17.56 27.57 0.31
CA LEU A 89 -17.69 28.55 -0.77
C LEU A 89 -19.05 28.50 -1.43
N LYS A 90 -19.56 27.28 -1.68
CA LYS A 90 -20.87 27.08 -2.25
C LYS A 90 -21.98 27.62 -1.34
N TYR A 91 -21.86 27.35 -0.04
CA TYR A 91 -22.78 27.87 0.97
C TYR A 91 -22.74 29.40 1.04
N TRP A 92 -21.55 29.99 1.01
CA TRP A 92 -21.36 31.43 0.98
C TRP A 92 -22.06 32.07 -0.22
N ILE A 93 -21.87 31.50 -1.40
CA ILE A 93 -22.47 32.03 -2.64
C ILE A 93 -24.01 32.05 -2.52
N TYR A 94 -24.60 31.01 -1.93
CA TYR A 94 -26.04 30.95 -1.72
C TYR A 94 -26.58 31.95 -0.73
N PHE A 95 -25.76 32.36 0.24
CA PHE A 95 -26.20 33.30 1.27
C PHE A 95 -25.88 34.75 0.97
N ASP A 96 -25.11 35.00 -0.04
CA ASP A 96 -24.66 36.36 -0.40
C ASP A 96 -25.62 37.08 -1.35
N ASP A 97 -26.79 36.56 -1.50
CA ASP A 97 -27.88 37.25 -2.23
C ASP A 97 -28.57 38.25 -1.31
#